data_d74368fd00bb4b8f77725a91310f1c82
#
_entry.id   d74368fd00bb4b8f77725a91310f1c82
#
_cell.length_a   1.000
_cell.length_b   1.000
_cell.length_c   1.000
_cell.angle_alpha   90.00
_cell.angle_beta   90.00
_cell.angle_gamma   90.00
#
_symmetry.space_group_name_H-M   'P 1'
#
loop_
_entity.id
_entity.type
_entity.pdbx_description
1 polymer ?
#
loop_
_entity_poly.entity_id
_entity_poly.type
_entity_poly.pdbx_seq_one_letter_code
_entity_poly.pdbx_strand_id
1 'polypeptide(L)'
;MNKPINTIFAHPKNPRLIRNEKYLEQKKSIEETPEMMDLRPVIIDEDDIILGGHQRWRACKELGWKDVPVMQYTREKHLKSESFTKFNKTYELVCAEIVIKDNTHYGEFDYDILANEWDYLPLTEYGLAVWENMDNIDTSDSFTLPDGDKEPFQQMTFTLADAQAETIKEAIKLTKDKTTENFGNENGNGNALYTIITEWVEQKK
;
A
#
# COMPACT_ATOMS: atom_id res chain seq x y z
N MET A 1 7.40 -24.65 -0.34
CA MET A 1 6.97 -25.47 -1.50
C MET A 1 7.13 -24.67 -2.76
N ASN A 2 7.25 -25.34 -3.93
CA ASN A 2 7.31 -24.61 -5.21
C ASN A 2 5.93 -24.63 -5.88
N LYS A 3 5.58 -23.51 -6.54
CA LYS A 3 4.36 -23.40 -7.38
C LYS A 3 4.70 -22.85 -8.76
N PRO A 4 3.93 -23.25 -9.81
CA PRO A 4 4.09 -22.68 -11.14
C PRO A 4 3.86 -21.16 -11.10
N ILE A 5 4.82 -20.39 -11.62
CA ILE A 5 4.81 -18.92 -11.49
C ILE A 5 3.58 -18.25 -12.12
N ASN A 6 3.01 -18.91 -13.14
CA ASN A 6 1.83 -18.41 -13.85
C ASN A 6 0.49 -18.66 -13.12
N THR A 7 0.50 -19.44 -12.02
CA THR A 7 -0.69 -19.67 -11.18
C THR A 7 -0.77 -18.71 -10.01
N ILE A 8 0.20 -17.81 -9.89
CA ILE A 8 0.31 -16.83 -8.79
C ILE A 8 -0.06 -15.45 -9.33
N PHE A 9 -0.90 -14.75 -8.60
CA PHE A 9 -1.45 -13.44 -8.99
C PHE A 9 -0.93 -12.33 -8.10
N ALA A 10 -0.61 -11.18 -8.71
CA ALA A 10 -0.28 -9.97 -7.95
C ALA A 10 -1.50 -9.49 -7.15
N HIS A 11 -1.28 -8.97 -5.94
CA HIS A 11 -2.36 -8.37 -5.16
C HIS A 11 -2.88 -7.11 -5.87
N PRO A 12 -4.19 -7.02 -6.16
CA PRO A 12 -4.75 -5.94 -7.00
C PRO A 12 -4.59 -4.54 -6.38
N LYS A 13 -4.54 -4.48 -5.03
CA LYS A 13 -4.40 -3.24 -4.25
C LYS A 13 -3.03 -3.16 -3.59
N ASN A 14 -1.97 -3.62 -4.25
CA ASN A 14 -0.63 -3.54 -3.68
C ASN A 14 -0.14 -2.08 -3.63
N PRO A 15 0.07 -1.48 -2.44
CA PRO A 15 0.41 -0.06 -2.31
C PRO A 15 1.90 0.22 -2.55
N ARG A 16 2.69 -0.81 -2.86
CA ARG A 16 4.14 -0.66 -2.93
C ARG A 16 4.62 -0.24 -4.31
N LEU A 17 5.33 0.88 -4.34
CA LEU A 17 6.15 1.32 -5.48
C LEU A 17 7.61 0.89 -5.25
N ILE A 18 8.31 0.55 -6.32
CA ILE A 18 9.75 0.33 -6.31
C ILE A 18 10.38 1.15 -7.44
N ARG A 19 11.44 1.90 -7.13
CA ARG A 19 12.25 2.59 -8.14
C ARG A 19 12.94 1.58 -9.04
N ASN A 20 13.01 1.87 -10.34
CA ASN A 20 13.56 0.96 -11.33
C ASN A 20 14.98 0.49 -10.99
N GLU A 21 15.84 1.36 -10.45
CA GLU A 21 17.21 1.02 -10.04
C GLU A 21 17.22 -0.08 -8.97
N LYS A 22 16.47 0.09 -7.87
CA LYS A 22 16.37 -0.91 -6.80
C LYS A 22 15.75 -2.22 -7.28
N TYR A 23 14.83 -2.15 -8.23
CA TYR A 23 14.26 -3.35 -8.85
C TYR A 23 15.30 -4.12 -9.66
N LEU A 24 16.12 -3.42 -10.47
CA LEU A 24 17.18 -4.04 -11.26
C LEU A 24 18.26 -4.68 -10.39
N GLU A 25 18.63 -4.03 -9.29
CA GLU A 25 19.55 -4.60 -8.29
C GLU A 25 18.99 -5.88 -7.68
N GLN A 26 17.70 -5.89 -7.31
CA GLN A 26 17.05 -7.06 -6.76
C GLN A 26 16.97 -8.20 -7.79
N LYS A 27 16.63 -7.90 -9.04
CA LYS A 27 16.60 -8.86 -10.14
C LYS A 27 17.97 -9.48 -10.37
N LYS A 28 19.03 -8.65 -10.42
CA LYS A 28 20.42 -9.10 -10.53
C LYS A 28 20.82 -9.99 -9.34
N SER A 29 20.47 -9.62 -8.12
CA SER A 29 20.74 -10.42 -6.92
C SER A 29 20.10 -11.81 -6.99
N ILE A 30 18.88 -11.93 -7.51
CA ILE A 30 18.21 -13.23 -7.69
C ILE A 30 18.87 -14.05 -8.81
N GLU A 31 19.33 -13.41 -9.87
CA GLU A 31 20.06 -14.06 -10.96
C GLU A 31 21.41 -14.61 -10.50
N GLU A 32 22.16 -13.83 -9.69
CA GLU A 32 23.47 -14.22 -9.17
C GLU A 32 23.41 -15.21 -7.99
N THR A 33 22.32 -15.14 -7.20
CA THR A 33 22.15 -15.97 -5.99
C THR A 33 20.72 -16.48 -5.89
N PRO A 34 20.32 -17.45 -6.74
CA PRO A 34 18.93 -17.96 -6.78
C PRO A 34 18.48 -18.60 -5.47
N GLU A 35 19.38 -19.09 -4.62
CA GLU A 35 19.10 -19.64 -3.29
C GLU A 35 18.44 -18.62 -2.36
N MET A 36 18.57 -17.32 -2.64
CA MET A 36 17.85 -16.26 -1.93
C MET A 36 16.34 -16.45 -1.96
N MET A 37 15.81 -17.06 -3.02
CA MET A 37 14.37 -17.29 -3.13
C MET A 37 13.88 -18.40 -2.19
N ASP A 38 14.71 -19.39 -1.87
CA ASP A 38 14.38 -20.42 -0.88
C ASP A 38 14.38 -19.85 0.54
N LEU A 39 15.30 -18.93 0.83
CA LEU A 39 15.42 -18.25 2.13
C LEU A 39 14.34 -17.18 2.32
N ARG A 40 13.88 -16.55 1.24
CA ARG A 40 12.85 -15.49 1.24
C ARG A 40 11.78 -15.78 0.18
N PRO A 41 10.95 -16.81 0.37
CA PRO A 41 9.93 -17.20 -0.59
C PRO A 41 8.86 -16.11 -0.77
N VAL A 42 8.11 -16.21 -1.84
CA VAL A 42 6.91 -15.40 -2.06
C VAL A 42 5.82 -15.85 -1.09
N ILE A 43 5.20 -14.92 -0.39
CA ILE A 43 4.09 -15.21 0.52
C ILE A 43 2.78 -15.04 -0.26
N ILE A 44 1.93 -16.06 -0.26
CA ILE A 44 0.65 -16.07 -0.95
C ILE A 44 -0.48 -16.48 0.02
N ASP A 45 -1.70 -16.07 -0.29
CA ASP A 45 -2.91 -16.54 0.39
C ASP A 45 -3.39 -17.89 -0.17
N GLU A 46 -4.60 -18.32 0.22
CA GLU A 46 -5.19 -19.58 -0.26
C GLU A 46 -5.66 -19.50 -1.73
N ASP A 47 -5.91 -18.30 -2.26
CA ASP A 47 -6.33 -18.03 -3.62
C ASP A 47 -5.15 -17.73 -4.56
N ASP A 48 -3.90 -17.99 -4.09
CA ASP A 48 -2.66 -17.75 -4.82
C ASP A 48 -2.38 -16.26 -5.10
N ILE A 49 -2.98 -15.35 -4.32
CA ILE A 49 -2.72 -13.91 -4.37
C ILE A 49 -1.50 -13.59 -3.51
N ILE A 50 -0.58 -12.79 -4.04
CA ILE A 50 0.65 -12.43 -3.35
C ILE A 50 0.35 -11.48 -2.19
N LEU A 51 0.73 -11.87 -0.97
CA LEU A 51 0.74 -11.03 0.22
C LEU A 51 2.09 -10.35 0.44
N GLY A 52 3.19 -11.00 0.05
CA GLY A 52 4.55 -10.46 0.19
C GLY A 52 5.49 -10.99 -0.88
N GLY A 53 6.47 -10.16 -1.31
CA GLY A 53 7.46 -10.56 -2.31
C GLY A 53 7.06 -10.33 -3.78
N HIS A 54 6.15 -9.40 -4.08
CA HIS A 54 5.72 -9.04 -5.44
C HIS A 54 6.89 -8.81 -6.40
N GLN A 55 7.91 -8.06 -5.98
CA GLN A 55 9.02 -7.72 -6.85
C GLN A 55 9.93 -8.93 -7.11
N ARG A 56 10.11 -9.81 -6.10
CA ARG A 56 10.84 -11.07 -6.29
C ARG A 56 10.12 -12.00 -7.27
N TRP A 57 8.80 -12.14 -7.12
CA TRP A 57 7.98 -12.90 -8.08
C TRP A 57 8.10 -12.32 -9.49
N ARG A 58 7.99 -10.99 -9.65
CA ARG A 58 8.14 -10.31 -10.93
C ARG A 58 9.53 -10.57 -11.52
N ALA A 59 10.59 -10.45 -10.73
CA ALA A 59 11.96 -10.72 -11.17
C ALA A 59 12.14 -12.16 -11.65
N CYS A 60 11.66 -13.16 -10.90
CA CYS A 60 11.70 -14.56 -11.31
C CYS A 60 10.94 -14.79 -12.63
N LYS A 61 9.78 -14.13 -12.80
CA LYS A 61 8.99 -14.21 -14.05
C LYS A 61 9.75 -13.64 -15.24
N GLU A 62 10.40 -12.47 -15.07
CA GLU A 62 11.24 -11.84 -16.10
C GLU A 62 12.54 -12.62 -16.38
N LEU A 63 13.06 -13.39 -15.40
CA LEU A 63 14.19 -14.30 -15.57
C LEU A 63 13.79 -15.66 -16.18
N GLY A 64 12.51 -15.85 -16.49
CA GLY A 64 12.01 -17.04 -17.17
C GLY A 64 11.86 -18.27 -16.26
N TRP A 65 11.76 -18.09 -14.94
CA TRP A 65 11.51 -19.19 -14.02
C TRP A 65 10.15 -19.84 -14.29
N LYS A 66 10.08 -21.15 -14.23
CA LYS A 66 8.83 -21.91 -14.38
C LYS A 66 8.08 -22.03 -13.07
N ASP A 67 8.83 -22.26 -11.98
CA ASP A 67 8.32 -22.42 -10.63
C ASP A 67 9.02 -21.44 -9.71
N VAL A 68 8.36 -21.04 -8.62
CA VAL A 68 8.91 -20.15 -7.62
C VAL A 68 8.62 -20.68 -6.21
N PRO A 69 9.59 -20.59 -5.27
CA PRO A 69 9.36 -20.95 -3.88
C PRO A 69 8.27 -20.06 -3.26
N VAL A 70 7.28 -20.69 -2.63
CA VAL A 70 6.18 -19.99 -1.97
C VAL A 70 5.96 -20.48 -0.55
N MET A 71 5.49 -19.56 0.30
CA MET A 71 4.92 -19.85 1.61
C MET A 71 3.44 -19.46 1.56
N GLN A 72 2.56 -20.45 1.67
CA GLN A 72 1.12 -20.21 1.61
C GLN A 72 0.54 -20.04 3.00
N TYR A 73 -0.18 -18.94 3.22
CA TYR A 73 -1.00 -18.67 4.38
C TYR A 73 -2.45 -19.00 4.06
N THR A 74 -3.01 -20.01 4.73
CA THR A 74 -4.37 -20.53 4.48
C THR A 74 -5.27 -20.27 5.68
N ARG A 75 -6.60 -20.34 5.50
CA ARG A 75 -7.57 -20.27 6.60
C ARG A 75 -7.33 -21.36 7.63
N GLU A 76 -6.93 -22.55 7.22
CA GLU A 76 -6.60 -23.63 8.17
C GLU A 76 -5.40 -23.26 9.07
N LYS A 77 -4.33 -22.68 8.48
CA LYS A 77 -3.18 -22.17 9.25
C LYS A 77 -3.59 -21.01 10.16
N HIS A 78 -4.46 -20.13 9.66
CA HIS A 78 -4.97 -19.00 10.42
C HIS A 78 -5.70 -19.44 11.69
N LEU A 79 -6.59 -20.42 11.62
CA LEU A 79 -7.34 -20.95 12.78
C LEU A 79 -6.43 -21.53 13.88
N LYS A 80 -5.20 -21.93 13.53
CA LYS A 80 -4.19 -22.44 14.46
C LYS A 80 -3.20 -21.36 14.93
N SER A 81 -3.31 -20.12 14.39
CA SER A 81 -2.39 -19.03 14.67
C SER A 81 -2.74 -18.28 15.96
N GLU A 82 -1.74 -17.61 16.55
CA GLU A 82 -1.98 -16.69 17.67
C GLU A 82 -2.84 -15.50 17.27
N SER A 83 -2.76 -15.06 16.02
CA SER A 83 -3.58 -13.97 15.50
C SER A 83 -5.07 -14.26 15.63
N PHE A 84 -5.48 -15.50 15.42
CA PHE A 84 -6.86 -15.95 15.66
C PHE A 84 -7.12 -16.26 17.13
N THR A 85 -6.32 -17.14 17.74
CA THR A 85 -6.60 -17.70 19.07
C THR A 85 -6.44 -16.69 20.21
N LYS A 86 -5.49 -15.75 20.08
CA LYS A 86 -5.16 -14.77 21.13
C LYS A 86 -5.74 -13.39 20.85
N PHE A 87 -5.74 -12.96 19.59
CA PHE A 87 -6.12 -11.61 19.19
C PHE A 87 -7.46 -11.54 18.45
N ASN A 88 -8.11 -12.67 18.20
CA ASN A 88 -9.41 -12.80 17.53
C ASN A 88 -9.50 -12.03 16.19
N LYS A 89 -8.39 -11.99 15.43
CA LYS A 89 -8.34 -11.35 14.12
C LYS A 89 -8.96 -12.26 13.07
N THR A 90 -9.62 -11.68 12.06
CA THR A 90 -10.10 -12.44 10.91
C THR A 90 -8.96 -12.79 9.97
N TYR A 91 -9.16 -13.77 9.09
CA TYR A 91 -8.19 -14.18 8.08
C TYR A 91 -7.85 -13.03 7.13
N GLU A 92 -8.87 -12.32 6.66
CA GLU A 92 -8.76 -11.18 5.75
C GLU A 92 -7.94 -10.04 6.37
N LEU A 93 -8.19 -9.74 7.64
CA LEU A 93 -7.45 -8.72 8.37
C LEU A 93 -5.96 -9.09 8.47
N VAL A 94 -5.65 -10.35 8.78
CA VAL A 94 -4.24 -10.79 8.88
C VAL A 94 -3.56 -10.78 7.51
N CYS A 95 -4.25 -11.17 6.43
CA CYS A 95 -3.72 -11.04 5.07
C CYS A 95 -3.41 -9.58 4.73
N ALA A 96 -4.32 -8.66 5.03
CA ALA A 96 -4.11 -7.22 4.85
C ALA A 96 -2.91 -6.70 5.66
N GLU A 97 -2.83 -7.07 6.94
CA GLU A 97 -1.68 -6.73 7.79
C GLU A 97 -0.35 -7.24 7.23
N ILE A 98 -0.32 -8.47 6.68
CA ILE A 98 0.90 -9.03 6.07
C ILE A 98 1.34 -8.18 4.88
N VAL A 99 0.40 -7.82 3.98
CA VAL A 99 0.72 -6.96 2.82
C VAL A 99 1.35 -5.65 3.24
N ILE A 100 0.83 -5.01 4.28
CA ILE A 100 1.36 -3.74 4.77
C ILE A 100 2.67 -3.94 5.54
N LYS A 101 2.69 -4.81 6.55
CA LYS A 101 3.85 -5.01 7.46
C LYS A 101 5.09 -5.56 6.75
N ASP A 102 4.94 -6.46 5.76
CA ASP A 102 6.08 -6.97 4.97
C ASP A 102 6.75 -5.85 4.15
N ASN A 103 6.03 -4.78 3.90
CA ASN A 103 6.48 -3.67 3.06
C ASN A 103 6.97 -2.42 3.84
N THR A 104 6.74 -2.33 5.17
CA THR A 104 7.08 -1.13 5.97
C THR A 104 8.56 -0.79 6.01
N HIS A 105 9.44 -1.74 5.79
CA HIS A 105 10.87 -1.54 6.00
C HIS A 105 11.67 -1.29 4.72
N TYR A 106 11.09 -1.51 3.53
CA TYR A 106 11.82 -1.42 2.26
C TYR A 106 10.93 -0.92 1.12
N GLY A 107 11.22 0.24 0.60
CA GLY A 107 10.58 0.79 -0.60
C GLY A 107 9.75 2.05 -0.30
N GLU A 108 9.14 2.57 -1.34
CA GLU A 108 8.20 3.69 -1.25
C GLU A 108 6.78 3.13 -1.35
N PHE A 109 5.86 3.78 -0.65
CA PHE A 109 4.45 3.48 -0.73
C PHE A 109 3.77 4.41 -1.70
N ASP A 110 2.77 3.89 -2.39
CA ASP A 110 1.75 4.71 -3.01
C ASP A 110 0.79 5.16 -1.91
N TYR A 111 0.93 6.41 -1.50
CA TYR A 111 0.13 6.97 -0.41
C TYR A 111 -1.34 7.13 -0.79
N ASP A 112 -1.66 7.26 -2.09
CA ASP A 112 -3.04 7.33 -2.56
C ASP A 112 -3.72 5.97 -2.41
N ILE A 113 -3.04 4.88 -2.76
CA ILE A 113 -3.54 3.53 -2.52
C ILE A 113 -3.68 3.26 -1.02
N LEU A 114 -2.70 3.68 -0.20
CA LEU A 114 -2.80 3.52 1.26
C LEU A 114 -4.01 4.25 1.82
N ALA A 115 -4.24 5.50 1.40
CA ALA A 115 -5.32 6.33 1.87
C ALA A 115 -6.71 5.84 1.47
N ASN A 116 -6.84 5.26 0.28
CA ASN A 116 -8.14 4.86 -0.27
C ASN A 116 -8.53 3.41 0.02
N GLU A 117 -7.54 2.51 0.11
CA GLU A 117 -7.78 1.07 0.12
C GLU A 117 -7.38 0.39 1.44
N TRP A 118 -6.58 1.08 2.30
CA TRP A 118 -5.99 0.52 3.51
C TRP A 118 -6.24 1.38 4.76
N ASP A 119 -7.13 2.37 4.68
CA ASP A 119 -7.47 3.32 5.76
C ASP A 119 -8.12 2.65 6.99
N TYR A 120 -8.61 1.42 6.85
CA TYR A 120 -9.17 0.62 7.95
C TYR A 120 -8.10 -0.04 8.84
N LEU A 121 -6.80 0.06 8.47
CA LEU A 121 -5.69 -0.47 9.25
C LEU A 121 -5.01 0.64 10.07
N PRO A 122 -4.50 0.36 11.28
CA PRO A 122 -3.73 1.31 12.06
C PRO A 122 -2.31 1.45 11.50
N LEU A 123 -2.17 2.12 10.35
CA LEU A 123 -0.93 2.20 9.58
C LEU A 123 0.20 2.86 10.38
N THR A 124 -0.10 3.84 11.23
CA THR A 124 0.87 4.49 12.13
C THR A 124 1.46 3.54 13.16
N GLU A 125 0.64 2.63 13.72
CA GLU A 125 1.13 1.61 14.64
C GLU A 125 2.07 0.60 13.96
N TYR A 126 1.96 0.48 12.63
CA TYR A 126 2.84 -0.36 11.81
C TYR A 126 4.13 0.36 11.39
N GLY A 127 4.35 1.59 11.87
CA GLY A 127 5.55 2.37 11.59
C GLY A 127 5.52 3.12 10.25
N LEU A 128 4.34 3.25 9.64
CA LEU A 128 4.16 4.06 8.45
C LEU A 128 3.88 5.52 8.85
N ALA A 129 4.66 6.44 8.32
CA ALA A 129 4.36 7.86 8.41
C ALA A 129 3.21 8.18 7.43
N VAL A 130 1.99 8.01 7.90
CA VAL A 130 0.80 8.46 7.17
C VAL A 130 0.42 9.86 7.65
N TRP A 131 -0.44 10.54 6.91
CA TRP A 131 -0.86 11.94 7.14
C TRP A 131 -1.23 12.30 8.59
N GLU A 132 -1.50 11.32 9.46
CA GLU A 132 -1.83 11.55 10.87
C GLU A 132 -0.62 11.98 11.72
N ASN A 133 0.62 11.71 11.27
CA ASN A 133 1.86 12.01 11.99
C ASN A 133 2.75 13.06 11.33
N MET A 134 2.25 13.83 10.36
CA MET A 134 3.04 14.87 9.69
C MET A 134 3.48 16.00 10.63
N ASP A 135 2.84 16.16 11.80
CA ASP A 135 3.19 17.19 12.79
C ASP A 135 4.52 16.94 13.51
N ASN A 136 5.12 15.74 13.39
CA ASN A 136 6.37 15.35 14.05
C ASN A 136 7.52 15.03 13.07
N ILE A 137 7.40 15.35 11.81
CA ILE A 137 8.52 15.21 10.89
C ILE A 137 9.45 16.39 11.10
N ASP A 138 10.64 16.13 11.66
CA ASP A 138 11.75 17.07 11.70
C ASP A 138 12.10 17.46 10.25
N THR A 139 11.68 18.65 9.85
CA THR A 139 11.90 19.20 8.50
C THR A 139 13.35 19.62 8.25
N SER A 140 14.28 19.28 9.16
CA SER A 140 15.70 19.61 9.03
C SER A 140 16.46 18.70 8.06
N ASP A 141 15.96 17.48 7.77
CA ASP A 141 16.48 16.65 6.69
C ASP A 141 15.74 17.00 5.38
N SER A 142 16.49 17.50 4.42
CA SER A 142 16.02 17.95 3.12
C SER A 142 15.10 16.90 2.47
N PHE A 143 13.79 17.07 2.67
CA PHE A 143 12.77 16.34 1.96
C PHE A 143 12.82 16.77 0.49
N THR A 144 13.51 16.00 -0.31
CA THR A 144 13.41 16.13 -1.75
C THR A 144 12.10 15.48 -2.15
N LEU A 145 11.11 16.29 -2.50
CA LEU A 145 9.88 15.82 -3.14
C LEU A 145 10.26 14.91 -4.31
N PRO A 146 9.61 13.74 -4.49
CA PRO A 146 9.80 12.95 -5.70
C PRO A 146 9.60 13.86 -6.91
N ASP A 147 10.59 13.88 -7.81
CA ASP A 147 10.53 14.68 -9.05
C ASP A 147 9.25 14.35 -9.82
N GLY A 148 8.37 15.35 -9.93
CA GLY A 148 7.33 15.36 -10.92
C GLY A 148 5.93 15.31 -10.36
N ASP A 149 5.32 16.48 -10.22
CA ASP A 149 3.90 16.62 -10.51
C ASP A 149 3.63 15.89 -11.82
N LYS A 150 2.89 14.77 -11.75
CA LYS A 150 2.35 14.17 -12.97
C LYS A 150 1.35 15.17 -13.50
N GLU A 151 1.76 15.99 -14.46
CA GLU A 151 0.80 16.85 -15.14
C GLU A 151 -0.40 16.02 -15.62
N PRO A 152 -1.64 16.42 -15.34
CA PRO A 152 -2.08 17.75 -14.87
C PRO A 152 -2.34 17.87 -13.36
N PHE A 153 -1.82 17.00 -12.50
CA PHE A 153 -2.15 16.95 -11.07
C PHE A 153 -1.17 17.74 -10.21
N GLN A 154 -1.67 18.35 -9.13
CA GLN A 154 -0.91 19.13 -8.15
C GLN A 154 -1.16 18.59 -6.74
N GLN A 155 -0.11 18.50 -5.92
CA GLN A 155 -0.21 18.18 -4.51
C GLN A 155 -0.29 19.46 -3.68
N MET A 156 -1.22 19.50 -2.69
CA MET A 156 -1.33 20.58 -1.72
C MET A 156 -1.25 20.02 -0.31
N THR A 157 -0.42 20.63 0.54
CA THR A 157 -0.23 20.23 1.94
C THR A 157 -0.61 21.41 2.86
N PHE A 158 -1.34 21.12 3.94
CA PHE A 158 -1.79 22.11 4.91
C PHE A 158 -1.42 21.65 6.31
N THR A 159 -0.96 22.60 7.16
CA THR A 159 -0.80 22.37 8.60
C THR A 159 -2.10 22.78 9.30
N LEU A 160 -2.70 21.87 10.06
CA LEU A 160 -3.99 22.02 10.72
C LEU A 160 -3.88 21.69 12.20
N ALA A 161 -4.67 22.36 13.04
CA ALA A 161 -4.87 21.92 14.41
C ALA A 161 -5.70 20.64 14.44
N ASP A 162 -5.55 19.78 15.46
CA ASP A 162 -6.21 18.48 15.58
C ASP A 162 -7.73 18.56 15.32
N ALA A 163 -8.42 19.50 15.94
CA ALA A 163 -9.86 19.68 15.74
C ALA A 163 -10.23 20.05 14.29
N GLN A 164 -9.38 20.80 13.58
CA GLN A 164 -9.58 21.15 12.18
C GLN A 164 -9.37 19.92 11.29
N ALA A 165 -8.33 19.13 11.58
CA ALA A 165 -8.03 17.90 10.86
C ALA A 165 -9.17 16.86 11.00
N GLU A 166 -9.69 16.66 12.21
CA GLU A 166 -10.85 15.76 12.45
C GLU A 166 -12.08 16.20 11.67
N THR A 167 -12.41 17.48 11.69
CA THR A 167 -13.55 18.02 10.93
C THR A 167 -13.40 17.79 9.43
N ILE A 168 -12.22 18.00 8.89
CA ILE A 168 -11.95 17.78 7.46
C ILE A 168 -12.01 16.29 7.12
N LYS A 169 -11.41 15.40 7.93
CA LYS A 169 -11.48 13.94 7.76
C LYS A 169 -12.93 13.46 7.75
N GLU A 170 -13.77 13.93 8.66
CA GLU A 170 -15.20 13.58 8.72
C GLU A 170 -15.93 14.05 7.46
N ALA A 171 -15.71 15.30 7.03
CA ALA A 171 -16.31 15.86 5.82
C ALA A 171 -15.91 15.05 4.56
N ILE A 172 -14.64 14.72 4.42
CA ILE A 172 -14.12 13.88 3.33
C ILE A 172 -14.80 12.50 3.35
N LYS A 173 -14.88 11.84 4.51
CA LYS A 173 -15.52 10.53 4.67
C LYS A 173 -16.99 10.54 4.25
N LEU A 174 -17.73 11.55 4.64
CA LEU A 174 -19.16 11.70 4.29
C LEU A 174 -19.40 12.01 2.81
N THR A 175 -18.39 12.51 2.11
CA THR A 175 -18.51 12.97 0.72
C THR A 175 -17.94 11.97 -0.29
N LYS A 176 -17.05 11.05 0.12
CA LYS A 176 -16.41 10.05 -0.78
C LYS A 176 -17.42 9.32 -1.68
N ASP A 177 -18.54 8.88 -1.13
CA ASP A 177 -19.57 8.12 -1.87
C ASP A 177 -20.43 9.00 -2.79
N LYS A 178 -20.32 10.32 -2.69
CA LYS A 178 -21.11 11.30 -3.44
C LYS A 178 -20.33 11.95 -4.57
N THR A 179 -19.04 11.66 -4.69
CA THR A 179 -18.16 12.29 -5.69
C THR A 179 -18.52 11.80 -7.08
N THR A 180 -18.91 12.72 -7.97
CA THR A 180 -19.33 12.41 -9.35
C THR A 180 -18.30 12.77 -10.41
N GLU A 181 -17.40 13.71 -10.11
CA GLU A 181 -16.37 14.19 -11.05
C GLU A 181 -14.97 14.03 -10.45
N ASN A 182 -14.08 13.39 -11.17
CA ASN A 182 -12.72 13.14 -10.72
C ASN A 182 -11.62 13.72 -11.62
N PHE A 183 -11.95 14.27 -12.79
CA PHE A 183 -10.99 14.84 -13.76
C PHE A 183 -9.79 13.91 -14.08
N GLY A 184 -9.99 12.60 -14.00
CA GLY A 184 -8.93 11.61 -14.15
C GLY A 184 -8.04 11.44 -12.92
N ASN A 185 -8.33 12.12 -11.80
CA ASN A 185 -7.64 11.95 -10.53
C ASN A 185 -8.18 10.70 -9.81
N GLU A 186 -7.30 9.75 -9.51
CA GLU A 186 -7.63 8.50 -8.81
C GLU A 186 -7.69 8.69 -7.27
N ASN A 187 -7.24 9.85 -6.75
CA ASN A 187 -7.24 10.14 -5.32
C ASN A 187 -8.65 10.48 -4.82
N GLY A 188 -9.30 9.51 -4.17
CA GLY A 188 -10.66 9.69 -3.64
C GLY A 188 -10.79 10.77 -2.55
N ASN A 189 -9.74 11.04 -1.75
CA ASN A 189 -9.74 12.13 -0.78
C ASN A 189 -9.70 13.49 -1.47
N GLY A 190 -8.86 13.64 -2.49
CA GLY A 190 -8.78 14.85 -3.30
C GLY A 190 -10.10 15.17 -4.01
N ASN A 191 -10.72 14.15 -4.59
CA ASN A 191 -12.03 14.30 -5.26
C ASN A 191 -13.15 14.68 -4.28
N ALA A 192 -13.19 14.07 -3.10
CA ALA A 192 -14.14 14.43 -2.05
C ALA A 192 -13.94 15.88 -1.56
N LEU A 193 -12.69 16.28 -1.32
CA LEU A 193 -12.37 17.67 -0.93
C LEU A 193 -12.79 18.66 -2.02
N TYR A 194 -12.53 18.36 -3.29
CA TYR A 194 -12.97 19.17 -4.41
C TYR A 194 -14.49 19.36 -4.40
N THR A 195 -15.26 18.28 -4.22
CA THR A 195 -16.72 18.32 -4.15
C THR A 195 -17.21 19.24 -3.02
N ILE A 196 -16.64 19.11 -1.81
CA ILE A 196 -16.97 19.95 -0.65
C ILE A 196 -16.72 21.43 -0.96
N ILE A 197 -15.56 21.74 -1.52
CA ILE A 197 -15.19 23.13 -1.82
C ILE A 197 -16.07 23.71 -2.94
N THR A 198 -16.41 22.92 -3.94
CA THR A 198 -17.29 23.35 -5.04
C THR A 198 -18.68 23.68 -4.51
N GLU A 199 -19.29 22.83 -3.70
CA GLU A 199 -20.58 23.09 -3.05
C GLU A 199 -20.55 24.36 -2.20
N TRP A 200 -19.47 24.57 -1.43
CA TRP A 200 -19.31 25.79 -0.63
C TRP A 200 -19.20 27.04 -1.49
N VAL A 201 -18.45 27.01 -2.60
CA VAL A 201 -18.30 28.14 -3.53
C VAL A 201 -19.64 28.47 -4.19
N GLU A 202 -20.41 27.47 -4.59
CA GLU A 202 -21.76 27.67 -5.19
C GLU A 202 -22.75 28.32 -4.23
N GLN A 203 -22.70 27.96 -2.95
CA GLN A 203 -23.53 28.59 -1.90
C GLN A 203 -23.17 30.06 -1.62
N LYS A 204 -22.01 30.54 -2.05
CA LYS A 204 -21.50 31.89 -1.82
C LYS A 204 -21.68 32.81 -3.03
N LYS A 205 -22.07 32.27 -4.18
CA LYS A 205 -22.43 33.02 -5.39
C LYS A 205 -23.90 33.42 -5.36
#